data_fb629ab636927206d0e30e3787a2a629
#
_entry.id   fb629ab636927206d0e30e3787a2a629
#
_cell.length_a   1.000
_cell.length_b   1.000
_cell.length_c   1.000
_cell.angle_alpha   90.00
_cell.angle_beta   90.00
_cell.angle_gamma   90.00
#
_symmetry.space_group_name_H-M   'P 1'
#
loop_
_entity.id
_entity.type
_entity.pdbx_description
1 polymer ?
#
loop_
_entity_poly.entity_id
_entity_poly.type
_entity_poly.pdbx_seq_one_letter_code
_entity_poly.pdbx_strand_id
1 'polypeptide(L)'
;MKQIIALFLLLAALHVKAQETKPLYTGSLLSPSIGAEKRIEENSSLKFSLGSLTGYGSRVGLRTKTVELRGEYRHYYHQEKRRDEGRLSTNYSGNYIGLFAEPSFVFAKGEEATHMYAGGVWGIQRNYNSHFHLDLSLNAGIGQNGFESKAGLRLGFWLK
;
A
#
# COMPACT_ATOMS: atom_id res chain seq x y z
N MET A 1 8.44 -1.02 -24.36
CA MET A 1 7.06 -1.22 -24.81
C MET A 1 6.56 -2.65 -24.56
N LYS A 2 7.25 -3.73 -24.99
CA LYS A 2 6.78 -5.13 -24.79
C LYS A 2 6.57 -5.51 -23.31
N GLN A 3 7.39 -5.01 -22.40
CA GLN A 3 7.26 -5.30 -20.96
C GLN A 3 6.06 -4.59 -20.30
N ILE A 4 5.67 -3.42 -20.78
CA ILE A 4 4.49 -2.69 -20.31
C ILE A 4 3.21 -3.40 -20.74
N ILE A 5 3.18 -3.94 -21.96
CA ILE A 5 2.06 -4.72 -22.48
C ILE A 5 1.91 -6.03 -21.71
N ALA A 6 3.01 -6.70 -21.36
CA ALA A 6 2.98 -7.92 -20.55
C ALA A 6 2.44 -7.65 -19.12
N LEU A 7 2.80 -6.51 -18.53
CA LEU A 7 2.27 -6.09 -17.23
C LEU A 7 0.76 -5.77 -17.30
N PHE A 8 0.31 -5.13 -18.38
CA PHE A 8 -1.12 -4.86 -18.61
C PHE A 8 -1.92 -6.13 -18.86
N LEU A 9 -1.37 -7.10 -19.60
CA LEU A 9 -2.00 -8.41 -19.81
C LEU A 9 -2.05 -9.25 -18.52
N LEU A 10 -1.02 -9.16 -17.67
CA LEU A 10 -1.02 -9.79 -16.35
C LEU A 10 -2.08 -9.17 -15.43
N LEU A 11 -2.25 -7.86 -15.46
CA LEU A 11 -3.29 -7.15 -14.73
C LEU A 11 -4.71 -7.45 -15.29
N ALA A 12 -4.84 -7.64 -16.59
CA ALA A 12 -6.10 -8.02 -17.23
C ALA A 12 -6.49 -9.48 -16.97
N ALA A 13 -5.51 -10.38 -16.84
CA ALA A 13 -5.73 -11.78 -16.48
C ALA A 13 -6.20 -11.99 -15.02
N LEU A 14 -6.03 -10.99 -14.16
CA LEU A 14 -6.58 -10.94 -12.82
C LEU A 14 -8.07 -10.54 -12.78
N HIS A 15 -8.84 -10.76 -13.84
CA HIS A 15 -10.30 -10.79 -13.77
C HIS A 15 -10.78 -12.06 -13.04
N VAL A 16 -10.27 -12.25 -11.85
CA VAL A 16 -10.83 -13.17 -10.87
C VAL A 16 -12.26 -12.72 -10.61
N LYS A 17 -13.17 -13.68 -10.52
CA LYS A 17 -14.57 -13.48 -10.07
C LYS A 17 -14.55 -12.75 -8.72
N ALA A 18 -14.36 -11.45 -8.75
CA ALA A 18 -14.43 -10.62 -7.58
C ALA A 18 -15.89 -10.62 -7.13
N GLN A 19 -16.16 -11.15 -5.95
CA GLN A 19 -17.40 -10.80 -5.26
C GLN A 19 -17.59 -9.29 -5.42
N GLU A 20 -18.81 -8.84 -5.73
CA GLU A 20 -19.14 -7.41 -5.95
C GLU A 20 -18.96 -6.58 -4.65
N THR A 21 -17.77 -6.54 -4.14
CA THR A 21 -17.45 -5.68 -3.02
C THR A 21 -16.96 -4.34 -3.56
N LYS A 22 -17.65 -3.28 -3.16
CA LYS A 22 -17.22 -1.91 -3.51
C LYS A 22 -15.83 -1.65 -2.94
N PRO A 23 -14.94 -0.98 -3.69
CA PRO A 23 -13.64 -0.59 -3.16
C PRO A 23 -13.84 0.38 -1.97
N LEU A 24 -13.02 0.22 -0.96
CA LEU A 24 -12.94 1.18 0.16
C LEU A 24 -11.83 2.19 -0.14
N TYR A 25 -12.18 3.45 -0.12
CA TYR A 25 -11.23 4.54 -0.32
C TYR A 25 -10.62 4.97 1.01
N THR A 26 -9.35 5.30 1.00
CA THR A 26 -8.59 5.69 2.19
C THR A 26 -7.85 6.99 1.98
N GLY A 27 -7.77 7.79 3.05
CA GLY A 27 -6.84 8.91 3.15
C GLY A 27 -5.92 8.70 4.35
N SER A 28 -4.66 9.09 4.26
CA SER A 28 -3.70 9.02 5.37
C SER A 28 -3.14 10.40 5.69
N LEU A 29 -3.00 10.69 7.00
CA LEU A 29 -2.51 11.97 7.52
C LEU A 29 -1.01 11.97 7.78
N LEU A 30 -0.47 10.92 8.44
CA LEU A 30 0.96 10.85 8.80
C LEU A 30 1.86 10.73 7.59
N SER A 31 1.43 9.97 6.59
CA SER A 31 2.08 9.91 5.27
C SER A 31 0.99 10.33 4.27
N PRO A 32 0.95 11.60 3.87
CA PRO A 32 -0.11 12.10 3.02
C PRO A 32 -0.30 11.22 1.79
N SER A 33 -1.40 10.50 1.77
CA SER A 33 -1.72 9.57 0.68
C SER A 33 -3.22 9.34 0.57
N ILE A 34 -3.64 9.03 -0.63
CA ILE A 34 -4.98 8.54 -0.93
C ILE A 34 -4.86 7.15 -1.54
N GLY A 35 -5.85 6.32 -1.35
CA GLY A 35 -5.80 4.98 -1.89
C GLY A 35 -7.17 4.33 -1.97
N ALA A 36 -7.18 3.17 -2.57
CA ALA A 36 -8.34 2.30 -2.65
C ALA A 36 -7.91 0.86 -2.37
N GLU A 37 -8.72 0.15 -1.61
CA GLU A 37 -8.53 -1.27 -1.33
C GLU A 37 -9.79 -2.03 -1.73
N LYS A 38 -9.62 -3.07 -2.55
CA LYS A 38 -10.71 -3.93 -3.02
C LYS A 38 -10.44 -5.36 -2.62
N ARG A 39 -11.43 -6.01 -2.02
CA ARG A 39 -11.41 -7.44 -1.74
C ARG A 39 -11.52 -8.23 -3.05
N ILE A 40 -10.64 -9.19 -3.26
CA ILE A 40 -10.62 -10.09 -4.41
C ILE A 40 -11.01 -11.51 -4.02
N GLU A 41 -10.76 -11.88 -2.77
CA GLU A 41 -11.15 -13.15 -2.14
C GLU A 41 -11.55 -12.90 -0.69
N GLU A 42 -12.04 -13.92 0.00
CA GLU A 42 -12.49 -13.81 1.39
C GLU A 42 -11.44 -13.19 2.31
N ASN A 43 -10.20 -13.61 2.16
CA ASN A 43 -9.07 -13.17 2.98
C ASN A 43 -8.00 -12.38 2.21
N SER A 44 -8.27 -12.00 0.96
CA SER A 44 -7.28 -11.33 0.12
C SER A 44 -7.83 -10.03 -0.49
N SER A 45 -6.94 -9.04 -0.61
CA SER A 45 -7.27 -7.75 -1.22
C SER A 45 -6.15 -7.23 -2.13
N LEU A 46 -6.53 -6.32 -3.01
CA LEU A 46 -5.62 -5.45 -3.74
C LEU A 46 -5.78 -4.03 -3.23
N LYS A 47 -4.67 -3.42 -2.87
CA LYS A 47 -4.60 -2.03 -2.43
C LYS A 47 -3.73 -1.22 -3.38
N PHE A 48 -4.23 -0.08 -3.79
CA PHE A 48 -3.49 0.92 -4.56
C PHE A 48 -3.45 2.21 -3.75
N SER A 49 -2.31 2.87 -3.73
CA SER A 49 -2.18 4.16 -3.07
C SER A 49 -1.25 5.10 -3.85
N LEU A 50 -1.57 6.38 -3.77
CA LEU A 50 -0.79 7.49 -4.27
C LEU A 50 -0.41 8.34 -3.06
N GLY A 51 0.88 8.48 -2.81
CA GLY A 51 1.43 9.24 -1.70
C GLY A 51 2.35 10.35 -2.16
N SER A 52 2.55 11.33 -1.30
CA SER A 52 3.54 12.38 -1.50
C SER A 52 4.32 12.57 -0.22
N LEU A 53 5.65 12.47 -0.32
CA LEU A 53 6.57 12.79 0.76
C LEU A 53 7.33 14.07 0.40
N THR A 54 7.43 14.96 1.38
CA THR A 54 8.32 16.12 1.26
C THR A 54 9.46 15.91 2.25
N GLY A 55 10.66 15.62 1.72
CA GLY A 55 11.87 15.47 2.52
C GLY A 55 12.63 16.80 2.62
N TYR A 56 13.21 17.04 3.79
CA TYR A 56 14.13 18.15 4.01
C TYR A 56 15.53 17.57 4.29
N GLY A 57 16.42 17.67 3.31
CA GLY A 57 17.81 17.25 3.50
C GLY A 57 18.63 18.34 4.19
N SER A 58 19.09 18.08 5.41
CA SER A 58 19.82 19.04 6.24
C SER A 58 21.18 19.48 5.67
N ARG A 59 21.73 18.78 4.69
CA ARG A 59 23.04 19.11 4.10
C ARG A 59 23.02 20.11 2.94
N VAL A 60 21.85 20.31 2.29
CA VAL A 60 21.81 21.13 1.04
C VAL A 60 20.62 22.09 0.98
N GLY A 61 19.75 22.13 1.99
CA GLY A 61 18.55 23.01 1.94
C GLY A 61 17.55 22.69 0.80
N LEU A 62 17.72 21.55 0.13
CA LEU A 62 16.91 21.14 -1.00
C LEU A 62 15.61 20.51 -0.52
N ARG A 63 14.49 21.10 -0.94
CA ARG A 63 13.17 20.45 -0.83
C ARG A 63 13.06 19.41 -1.94
N THR A 64 13.11 18.15 -1.58
CA THR A 64 12.74 17.06 -2.49
C THR A 64 11.25 16.76 -2.33
N LYS A 65 10.54 16.72 -3.45
CA LYS A 65 9.17 16.21 -3.50
C LYS A 65 9.23 14.82 -4.11
N THR A 66 8.70 13.85 -3.42
CA THR A 66 8.58 12.48 -3.93
C THR A 66 7.11 12.15 -4.08
N VAL A 67 6.75 11.64 -5.24
CA VAL A 67 5.43 11.06 -5.50
C VAL A 67 5.61 9.55 -5.58
N GLU A 68 4.85 8.82 -4.78
CA GLU A 68 4.90 7.37 -4.67
C GLU A 68 3.59 6.77 -5.13
N LEU A 69 3.67 5.85 -6.08
CA LEU A 69 2.56 4.96 -6.43
C LEU A 69 2.86 3.62 -5.78
N ARG A 70 1.89 3.01 -5.13
CA ARG A 70 2.09 1.69 -4.53
C ARG A 70 0.92 0.78 -4.86
N GLY A 71 1.23 -0.36 -5.47
CA GLY A 71 0.33 -1.49 -5.62
C GLY A 71 0.71 -2.57 -4.61
N GLU A 72 -0.27 -3.16 -3.94
CA GLU A 72 -0.05 -4.13 -2.87
C GLU A 72 -1.12 -5.21 -2.93
N TYR A 73 -0.68 -6.47 -3.01
CA TYR A 73 -1.51 -7.63 -2.74
C TYR A 73 -1.38 -7.98 -1.27
N ARG A 74 -2.50 -8.17 -0.57
CA ARG A 74 -2.56 -8.50 0.85
C ARG A 74 -3.36 -9.77 1.08
N HIS A 75 -2.81 -10.66 1.88
CA HIS A 75 -3.52 -11.81 2.42
C HIS A 75 -3.66 -11.65 3.93
N TYR A 76 -4.90 -11.54 4.40
CA TYR A 76 -5.24 -11.37 5.81
C TYR A 76 -5.40 -12.74 6.46
N TYR A 77 -4.49 -13.11 7.33
CA TYR A 77 -4.55 -14.36 8.05
C TYR A 77 -5.26 -14.23 9.41
N HIS A 78 -5.77 -15.35 9.96
CA HIS A 78 -6.53 -15.41 11.21
C HIS A 78 -7.84 -14.60 11.21
N GLN A 79 -8.45 -14.37 10.05
CA GLN A 79 -9.72 -13.64 9.97
C GLN A 79 -10.86 -14.39 10.63
N GLU A 80 -10.95 -15.72 10.42
CA GLU A 80 -11.97 -16.59 11.02
C GLU A 80 -11.88 -16.56 12.55
N LYS A 81 -10.71 -16.82 13.11
CA LYS A 81 -10.49 -16.76 14.55
C LYS A 81 -10.91 -15.42 15.16
N ARG A 82 -10.63 -14.32 14.48
CA ARG A 82 -11.03 -12.99 14.93
C ARG A 82 -12.54 -12.78 14.88
N ARG A 83 -13.21 -13.38 13.91
CA ARG A 83 -14.68 -13.36 13.78
C ARG A 83 -15.33 -14.14 14.92
N ASP A 84 -14.82 -15.33 15.21
CA ASP A 84 -15.30 -16.21 16.28
C ASP A 84 -15.14 -15.57 17.68
N GLU A 85 -14.05 -14.80 17.86
CA GLU A 85 -13.79 -14.04 19.07
C GLU A 85 -14.59 -12.72 19.16
N GLY A 86 -15.51 -12.45 18.24
CA GLY A 86 -16.31 -11.22 18.19
C GLY A 86 -15.51 -9.95 17.91
N ARG A 87 -14.26 -10.08 17.47
CA ARG A 87 -13.40 -8.94 17.11
C ARG A 87 -13.80 -8.42 15.73
N LEU A 88 -14.02 -7.12 15.62
CA LEU A 88 -14.39 -6.47 14.35
C LEU A 88 -13.37 -6.83 13.25
N SER A 89 -13.83 -7.63 12.29
CA SER A 89 -13.08 -7.94 11.06
C SER A 89 -13.52 -7.08 9.88
N THR A 90 -14.31 -6.02 10.15
CA THR A 90 -14.83 -5.12 9.13
C THR A 90 -13.70 -4.31 8.48
N ASN A 91 -13.87 -4.00 7.21
CA ASN A 91 -12.98 -3.10 6.46
C ASN A 91 -11.49 -3.50 6.53
N TYR A 92 -11.16 -4.77 6.25
CA TYR A 92 -9.77 -5.25 6.18
C TYR A 92 -8.97 -5.09 7.50
N SER A 93 -9.62 -5.22 8.65
CA SER A 93 -8.93 -5.23 9.94
C SER A 93 -8.30 -6.58 10.21
N GLY A 94 -7.00 -6.67 10.30
CA GLY A 94 -6.31 -7.94 10.54
C GLY A 94 -4.78 -7.81 10.47
N ASN A 95 -4.12 -8.94 10.69
CA ASN A 95 -2.72 -9.09 10.33
C ASN A 95 -2.66 -9.57 8.89
N TYR A 96 -1.70 -9.11 8.13
CA TYR A 96 -1.55 -9.48 6.73
C TYR A 96 -0.10 -9.72 6.35
N ILE A 97 0.06 -10.53 5.32
CA ILE A 97 1.28 -10.67 4.53
C ILE A 97 0.95 -10.34 3.09
N GLY A 98 1.94 -9.93 2.32
CA GLY A 98 1.66 -9.59 0.93
C GLY A 98 2.89 -9.30 0.10
N LEU A 99 2.63 -8.89 -1.13
CA LEU A 99 3.62 -8.43 -2.08
C LEU A 99 3.30 -6.99 -2.46
N PHE A 100 4.32 -6.20 -2.73
CA PHE A 100 4.15 -4.83 -3.17
C PHE A 100 5.09 -4.46 -4.31
N ALA A 101 4.68 -3.46 -5.07
CA ALA A 101 5.50 -2.74 -6.03
C ALA A 101 5.25 -1.23 -5.84
N GLU A 102 6.34 -0.46 -5.74
CA GLU A 102 6.31 0.95 -5.38
C GLU A 102 7.27 1.75 -6.29
N PRO A 103 6.82 2.16 -7.49
CA PRO A 103 7.51 3.19 -8.24
C PRO A 103 7.38 4.53 -7.51
N SER A 104 8.49 5.23 -7.39
CA SER A 104 8.55 6.58 -6.84
C SER A 104 9.28 7.54 -7.78
N PHE A 105 8.76 8.76 -7.85
CA PHE A 105 9.27 9.83 -8.69
C PHE A 105 9.78 10.94 -7.79
N VAL A 106 11.07 11.19 -7.83
CA VAL A 106 11.74 12.21 -7.02
C VAL A 106 11.94 13.46 -7.87
N PHE A 107 11.39 14.58 -7.41
CA PHE A 107 11.54 15.89 -8.03
C PHE A 107 12.43 16.74 -7.11
N ALA A 108 13.71 16.79 -7.43
CA ALA A 108 14.67 17.70 -6.80
C ALA A 108 14.95 18.88 -7.73
N LYS A 109 15.46 20.00 -7.17
CA LYS A 109 15.78 21.19 -7.97
C LYS A 109 16.93 20.88 -8.95
N GLY A 110 16.56 20.59 -10.22
CA GLY A 110 17.52 20.28 -11.29
C GLY A 110 17.75 18.80 -11.56
N GLU A 111 17.16 17.89 -10.80
CA GLU A 111 17.28 16.45 -11.03
C GLU A 111 15.92 15.76 -10.87
N GLU A 112 15.61 14.89 -11.83
CA GLU A 112 14.48 13.98 -11.77
C GLU A 112 15.02 12.55 -11.70
N ALA A 113 14.56 11.79 -10.72
CA ALA A 113 14.93 10.40 -10.58
C ALA A 113 13.70 9.53 -10.36
N THR A 114 13.70 8.37 -10.98
CA THR A 114 12.69 7.33 -10.78
C THR A 114 13.31 6.19 -10.01
N HIS A 115 12.69 5.79 -8.93
CA HIS A 115 13.09 4.64 -8.14
C HIS A 115 12.00 3.58 -8.20
N MET A 116 12.40 2.32 -8.18
CA MET A 116 11.49 1.17 -8.08
C MET A 116 11.87 0.36 -6.84
N TYR A 117 10.88 0.09 -6.01
CA TYR A 117 11.04 -0.78 -4.86
C TYR A 117 9.93 -1.84 -4.87
N ALA A 118 10.31 -3.11 -4.79
CA ALA A 118 9.35 -4.20 -4.82
C ALA A 118 9.79 -5.32 -3.87
N GLY A 119 8.83 -6.00 -3.26
CA GLY A 119 9.15 -7.05 -2.30
C GLY A 119 7.96 -7.58 -1.53
N GLY A 120 8.26 -8.13 -0.36
CA GLY A 120 7.29 -8.63 0.61
C GLY A 120 6.93 -7.59 1.65
N VAL A 121 5.70 -7.67 2.14
CA VAL A 121 5.20 -6.88 3.25
C VAL A 121 4.57 -7.78 4.30
N TRP A 122 4.82 -7.47 5.55
CA TRP A 122 4.06 -7.96 6.70
C TRP A 122 3.49 -6.76 7.44
N GLY A 123 2.23 -6.87 7.90
CA GLY A 123 1.62 -5.74 8.58
C GLY A 123 0.43 -6.08 9.45
N ILE A 124 0.00 -5.06 10.18
CA ILE A 124 -1.13 -5.10 11.10
C ILE A 124 -2.01 -3.91 10.81
N GLN A 125 -3.20 -4.15 10.30
CA GLN A 125 -4.21 -3.11 10.12
C GLN A 125 -5.28 -3.26 11.19
N ARG A 126 -5.59 -2.17 11.89
CA ARG A 126 -6.66 -2.10 12.90
C ARG A 126 -7.59 -0.96 12.59
N ASN A 127 -8.88 -1.27 12.57
CA ASN A 127 -9.92 -0.27 12.37
C ASN A 127 -10.48 0.15 13.72
N TYR A 128 -10.51 1.45 13.92
CA TYR A 128 -11.14 2.09 15.07
C TYR A 128 -12.43 2.75 14.58
N ASN A 129 -13.55 2.16 14.95
CA ASN A 129 -14.85 2.53 14.42
C ASN A 129 -14.94 2.36 12.87
N SER A 130 -15.94 2.96 12.26
CA SER A 130 -16.14 2.92 10.80
C SER A 130 -15.33 3.97 10.04
N HIS A 131 -14.50 4.76 10.72
CA HIS A 131 -13.87 5.94 10.12
C HIS A 131 -12.34 5.88 10.12
N PHE A 132 -11.71 5.43 11.19
CA PHE A 132 -10.26 5.47 11.32
C PHE A 132 -9.63 4.09 11.24
N HIS A 133 -8.43 4.04 10.69
CA HIS A 133 -7.59 2.85 10.73
C HIS A 133 -6.13 3.20 11.03
N LEU A 134 -5.47 2.28 11.70
CA LEU A 134 -4.02 2.27 11.91
C LEU A 134 -3.45 1.11 11.10
N ASP A 135 -2.42 1.37 10.31
CA ASP A 135 -1.71 0.37 9.52
C ASP A 135 -0.21 0.46 9.84
N LEU A 136 0.31 -0.59 10.48
CA LEU A 136 1.73 -0.80 10.75
C LEU A 136 2.25 -1.82 9.75
N SER A 137 3.36 -1.54 9.08
CA SER A 137 3.94 -2.44 8.10
C SER A 137 5.46 -2.53 8.19
N LEU A 138 5.98 -3.71 7.92
CA LEU A 138 7.38 -3.99 7.68
C LEU A 138 7.52 -4.47 6.25
N ASN A 139 8.36 -3.82 5.48
CA ASN A 139 8.58 -4.07 4.07
C ASN A 139 10.03 -4.51 3.87
N ALA A 140 10.24 -5.55 3.07
CA ALA A 140 11.56 -6.01 2.69
C ALA A 140 11.56 -6.36 1.19
N GLY A 141 12.54 -5.90 0.45
CA GLY A 141 12.55 -6.07 -1.00
C GLY A 141 13.80 -5.56 -1.67
N ILE A 142 13.73 -5.45 -2.98
CA ILE A 142 14.80 -4.99 -3.83
C ILE A 142 14.46 -3.59 -4.34
N GLY A 143 15.35 -2.67 -4.08
CA GLY A 143 15.35 -1.31 -4.65
C GLY A 143 16.51 -1.12 -5.60
N GLN A 144 16.74 0.12 -6.04
CA GLN A 144 17.83 0.43 -6.98
C GLN A 144 19.22 0.15 -6.40
N ASN A 145 19.39 0.28 -5.10
CA ASN A 145 20.69 0.08 -4.43
C ASN A 145 20.84 -1.32 -3.81
N GLY A 146 19.97 -2.27 -4.20
CA GLY A 146 19.98 -3.63 -3.70
C GLY A 146 18.86 -3.89 -2.68
N PHE A 147 19.16 -4.73 -1.69
CA PHE A 147 18.17 -5.09 -0.66
C PHE A 147 17.90 -3.92 0.28
N GLU A 148 16.63 -3.63 0.49
CA GLU A 148 16.14 -2.57 1.37
C GLU A 148 15.07 -3.09 2.33
N SER A 149 15.00 -2.51 3.51
CA SER A 149 13.91 -2.73 4.45
C SER A 149 13.37 -1.41 4.98
N LYS A 150 12.05 -1.31 5.12
CA LYS A 150 11.37 -0.09 5.58
C LYS A 150 10.25 -0.45 6.56
N ALA A 151 10.12 0.32 7.64
CA ALA A 151 8.95 0.29 8.50
C ALA A 151 7.99 1.42 8.11
N GLY A 152 6.70 1.12 8.09
CA GLY A 152 5.65 2.08 7.78
C GLY A 152 4.63 2.19 8.90
N LEU A 153 4.20 3.42 9.20
CA LEU A 153 3.10 3.73 10.09
C LEU A 153 2.14 4.66 9.35
N ARG A 154 0.90 4.23 9.19
CA ARG A 154 -0.16 5.03 8.57
C ARG A 154 -1.34 5.16 9.53
N LEU A 155 -1.71 6.38 9.83
CA LEU A 155 -2.98 6.71 10.47
C LEU A 155 -3.88 7.29 9.38
N GLY A 156 -4.93 6.57 9.05
CA GLY A 156 -5.82 6.94 7.95
C GLY A 156 -7.27 6.92 8.33
N PHE A 157 -8.09 7.36 7.39
CA PHE A 157 -9.54 7.36 7.49
C PHE A 157 -10.16 6.79 6.21
N TRP A 158 -11.33 6.17 6.38
CA TRP A 158 -12.11 5.66 5.27
C TRP A 158 -12.97 6.79 4.68
N LEU A 159 -12.82 7.00 3.39
CA LEU A 159 -13.68 7.91 2.62
C LEU A 159 -14.94 7.12 2.20
N LYS A 160 -16.10 7.65 2.50
CA LYS A 160 -17.40 7.10 2.11
C LYS A 160 -17.90 7.74 0.83
#